data_5382b524fc6ea47597a13671fcf45755
#
_entry.id   5382b524fc6ea47597a13671fcf45755
#
_cell.length_a   1.000
_cell.length_b   1.000
_cell.length_c   1.000
_cell.angle_alpha   90.00
_cell.angle_beta   90.00
_cell.angle_gamma   90.00
#
_symmetry.space_group_name_H-M   'P 1'
#
loop_
_entity.id
_entity.type
_entity.pdbx_description
1 polymer ?
#
loop_
_entity_poly.entity_id
_entity_poly.type
_entity_poly.pdbx_seq_one_letter_code
_entity_poly.pdbx_strand_id
1 'polypeptide(L)'
;MGFAKYQEDIVSRYVGDLAMRSTKEPASAPKKPCPSASNESDQRINKMSSLKKFAVATPRPLPVIVLADTSGSMGENSKIEALNAAMKEMVSTFAQESRLRAEIQVGLITFGGKAQMHLPLVAAHGVTGVSEFQAGGATPMGAAFDLARQLLEDKDRIPSRAYRPVLILLSDGQPNDDWEAPFNALCNSERAQKAVRLAMAIGPDADVAMLKDFANDAEAPIFKAHNARDIHRFFRAVTMSVTTRTASQNPDTSTAFVVPPPDDDALDLDF
;
A
#
# COMPACT_ATOMS: atom_id res chain seq x y z
N MET A 1 -3.77 21.37 -24.95
CA MET A 1 -4.70 22.39 -24.38
C MET A 1 -6.03 21.70 -24.08
N GLY A 2 -6.35 21.39 -22.82
CA GLY A 2 -7.64 20.72 -22.54
C GLY A 2 -7.80 20.07 -21.16
N PHE A 3 -6.88 20.24 -20.21
CA PHE A 3 -7.01 19.64 -18.87
C PHE A 3 -7.15 20.64 -17.71
N ALA A 4 -7.12 21.92 -17.96
CA ALA A 4 -7.20 22.96 -16.92
C ALA A 4 -8.61 23.52 -16.68
N LYS A 5 -9.65 23.01 -17.35
CA LYS A 5 -11.00 23.60 -17.30
C LYS A 5 -12.02 22.79 -16.49
N TYR A 6 -11.62 21.68 -15.88
CA TYR A 6 -12.54 20.80 -15.15
C TYR A 6 -12.49 20.92 -13.61
N GLN A 7 -11.61 21.78 -13.08
CA GLN A 7 -11.48 21.95 -11.61
C GLN A 7 -12.12 23.23 -11.06
N GLU A 8 -12.54 24.16 -11.88
CA GLU A 8 -13.16 25.43 -11.40
C GLU A 8 -14.68 25.35 -11.22
N ASP A 9 -15.36 24.35 -11.76
CA ASP A 9 -16.82 24.26 -11.72
C ASP A 9 -17.44 23.60 -10.48
N ILE A 10 -16.62 23.03 -9.58
CA ILE A 10 -17.13 22.36 -8.38
C ILE A 10 -17.14 23.28 -7.16
N VAL A 11 -16.36 24.34 -7.14
CA VAL A 11 -16.23 25.25 -5.97
C VAL A 11 -17.30 26.33 -5.98
N SER A 12 -17.94 26.62 -7.12
CA SER A 12 -18.91 27.72 -7.26
C SER A 12 -20.36 27.37 -6.88
N ARG A 13 -20.67 26.14 -6.52
CA ARG A 13 -22.05 25.72 -6.19
C ARG A 13 -22.37 25.58 -4.69
N TYR A 14 -21.43 25.88 -3.80
CA TYR A 14 -21.64 25.73 -2.36
C TYR A 14 -21.54 27.02 -1.54
N VAL A 15 -21.50 28.20 -2.15
CA VAL A 15 -21.48 29.48 -1.44
C VAL A 15 -22.57 30.38 -2.01
N GLY A 16 -23.79 30.14 -1.62
CA GLY A 16 -24.91 31.02 -2.00
C GLY A 16 -26.24 30.53 -1.45
N ASP A 17 -26.42 30.61 -0.15
CA ASP A 17 -27.76 30.81 0.46
C ASP A 17 -27.64 30.97 1.99
N LEU A 18 -27.19 32.13 2.42
CA LEU A 18 -27.32 32.55 3.82
C LEU A 18 -27.23 34.08 3.90
N ALA A 19 -28.26 34.76 3.42
CA ALA A 19 -28.52 36.12 3.85
C ALA A 19 -29.99 36.50 3.61
N MET A 20 -30.55 37.08 4.64
CA MET A 20 -31.82 37.84 4.69
C MET A 20 -33.08 37.08 5.15
N ARG A 21 -33.39 37.25 6.43
CA ARG A 21 -34.61 37.98 6.85
C ARG A 21 -34.62 38.27 8.34
N SER A 22 -34.41 39.53 8.65
CA SER A 22 -34.75 40.20 9.88
C SER A 22 -36.18 40.72 9.77
N THR A 23 -37.03 40.57 10.82
CA THR A 23 -37.81 41.67 11.41
C THR A 23 -38.82 41.21 12.48
N LYS A 24 -38.64 41.86 13.66
CA LYS A 24 -39.67 42.39 14.59
C LYS A 24 -40.50 41.47 15.49
N GLU A 25 -40.20 41.63 16.78
CA GLU A 25 -41.08 41.53 17.95
C GLU A 25 -42.31 42.42 17.86
N PRO A 26 -43.37 42.23 18.74
CA PRO A 26 -43.25 42.62 20.12
C PRO A 26 -44.02 41.77 21.19
N ALA A 27 -43.68 42.08 22.43
CA ALA A 27 -44.01 41.60 23.74
C ALA A 27 -45.50 41.36 24.11
N SER A 28 -45.73 40.37 25.01
CA SER A 28 -46.66 40.46 26.15
C SER A 28 -46.37 39.37 27.22
N ALA A 29 -46.13 39.79 28.45
CA ALA A 29 -45.99 38.97 29.65
C ALA A 29 -47.36 38.84 30.37
N PRO A 30 -47.47 38.21 31.57
CA PRO A 30 -47.23 36.78 31.90
C PRO A 30 -48.48 36.11 32.52
N LYS A 31 -48.59 34.81 32.54
CA LYS A 31 -49.46 34.05 33.46
C LYS A 31 -48.76 32.78 33.91
N LYS A 32 -48.56 32.66 35.24
CA LYS A 32 -48.24 31.40 35.90
C LYS A 32 -49.42 30.47 35.86
N PRO A 33 -49.24 29.19 35.69
CA PRO A 33 -50.08 28.16 36.30
C PRO A 33 -49.30 27.14 37.13
N CYS A 34 -50.01 26.52 37.98
CA CYS A 34 -49.71 25.52 38.99
C CYS A 34 -49.04 24.22 38.42
N PRO A 35 -48.47 23.40 39.32
CA PRO A 35 -47.75 22.20 38.93
C PRO A 35 -48.71 21.04 38.67
N SER A 36 -48.59 20.39 37.56
CA SER A 36 -49.20 19.09 37.28
C SER A 36 -48.13 18.03 37.00
N ALA A 37 -48.37 16.95 37.65
CA ALA A 37 -47.69 15.66 37.68
C ALA A 37 -46.92 15.19 36.46
N SER A 38 -45.80 14.56 36.79
CA SER A 38 -45.28 13.35 36.17
C SER A 38 -45.01 13.32 34.65
N ASN A 39 -43.74 13.39 34.29
CA ASN A 39 -43.25 12.72 33.09
C ASN A 39 -41.91 12.01 33.38
N GLU A 40 -42.02 10.93 34.17
CA GLU A 40 -40.95 9.95 34.26
C GLU A 40 -40.74 9.16 32.94
N SER A 41 -41.71 9.24 32.04
CA SER A 41 -41.64 8.58 30.73
C SER A 41 -40.73 9.29 29.71
N ASP A 42 -40.61 10.63 29.76
CA ASP A 42 -39.79 11.38 28.81
C ASP A 42 -38.28 11.36 29.13
N GLN A 43 -37.89 11.08 30.36
CA GLN A 43 -36.50 10.91 30.73
C GLN A 43 -35.91 9.56 30.28
N ARG A 44 -36.72 8.55 30.01
CA ARG A 44 -36.28 7.26 29.49
C ARG A 44 -36.04 7.29 27.98
N ILE A 45 -36.77 8.11 27.24
CA ILE A 45 -36.60 8.25 25.77
C ILE A 45 -35.35 9.05 25.43
N ASN A 46 -34.98 10.05 26.23
CA ASN A 46 -33.78 10.85 25.99
C ASN A 46 -32.48 10.13 26.39
N LYS A 47 -32.56 9.03 27.12
CA LYS A 47 -31.40 8.21 27.49
C LYS A 47 -31.06 7.13 26.45
N MET A 48 -31.94 6.90 25.48
CA MET A 48 -31.71 5.95 24.38
C MET A 48 -31.16 6.59 23.11
N SER A 49 -31.07 7.90 23.01
CA SER A 49 -30.53 8.58 21.80
C SER A 49 -29.04 8.93 21.89
N SER A 50 -28.32 8.48 22.91
CA SER A 50 -26.86 8.40 22.86
C SER A 50 -26.43 7.02 22.40
N LEU A 51 -27.01 6.49 21.34
CA LEU A 51 -26.26 5.60 20.45
C LEU A 51 -25.04 6.41 20.02
N LYS A 52 -23.94 6.18 20.75
CA LYS A 52 -22.62 6.63 20.30
C LYS A 52 -22.61 6.35 18.81
N LYS A 53 -22.54 7.38 17.97
CA LYS A 53 -22.19 7.21 16.58
C LYS A 53 -20.97 6.32 16.64
N PHE A 54 -21.11 5.05 16.32
CA PHE A 54 -19.98 4.18 16.10
C PHE A 54 -19.30 4.81 14.89
N ALA A 55 -18.35 5.70 15.15
CA ALA A 55 -17.45 6.13 14.13
C ALA A 55 -16.82 4.82 13.66
N VAL A 56 -17.20 4.38 12.47
CA VAL A 56 -16.55 3.24 11.83
C VAL A 56 -15.08 3.65 11.80
N ALA A 57 -14.28 3.05 12.67
CA ALA A 57 -12.87 3.41 12.76
C ALA A 57 -12.28 3.19 11.37
N THR A 58 -11.74 4.25 10.77
CA THR A 58 -11.07 4.15 9.48
C THR A 58 -10.01 3.06 9.60
N PRO A 59 -10.02 2.03 8.77
CA PRO A 59 -9.06 0.95 8.84
C PRO A 59 -7.62 1.49 8.86
N ARG A 60 -6.74 0.83 9.60
CA ARG A 60 -5.33 1.22 9.63
C ARG A 60 -4.69 0.82 8.30
N PRO A 61 -3.91 1.69 7.64
CA PRO A 61 -3.21 1.34 6.42
C PRO A 61 -2.16 0.24 6.67
N LEU A 62 -2.07 -0.72 5.74
CA LEU A 62 -0.97 -1.67 5.62
C LEU A 62 -0.26 -1.41 4.29
N PRO A 63 0.83 -0.63 4.29
CA PRO A 63 1.56 -0.31 3.06
C PRO A 63 2.34 -1.51 2.54
N VAL A 64 2.20 -1.80 1.25
CA VAL A 64 3.01 -2.75 0.48
C VAL A 64 3.67 -1.99 -0.65
N ILE A 65 4.99 -1.92 -0.65
CA ILE A 65 5.79 -1.15 -1.60
C ILE A 65 6.70 -2.12 -2.34
N VAL A 66 6.55 -2.18 -3.65
CA VAL A 66 7.37 -3.02 -4.53
C VAL A 66 8.35 -2.15 -5.29
N LEU A 67 9.63 -2.51 -5.22
CA LEU A 67 10.72 -1.98 -6.02
C LEU A 67 11.05 -3.04 -7.08
N ALA A 68 10.65 -2.77 -8.31
CA ALA A 68 10.73 -3.71 -9.41
C ALA A 68 11.78 -3.28 -10.45
N ASP A 69 12.74 -4.14 -10.68
CA ASP A 69 13.67 -4.00 -11.79
C ASP A 69 12.92 -4.09 -13.12
N THR A 70 13.15 -3.12 -13.97
CA THR A 70 12.64 -3.07 -15.33
C THR A 70 13.76 -2.73 -16.31
N SER A 71 15.02 -3.05 -15.96
CA SER A 71 16.18 -2.86 -16.82
C SER A 71 16.12 -3.74 -18.07
N GLY A 72 17.07 -3.53 -18.99
CA GLY A 72 17.08 -4.22 -20.28
C GLY A 72 17.09 -5.74 -20.16
N SER A 73 17.81 -6.30 -19.19
CA SER A 73 17.91 -7.74 -18.92
C SER A 73 16.58 -8.41 -18.54
N MET A 74 15.65 -7.64 -17.95
CA MET A 74 14.30 -8.11 -17.66
C MET A 74 13.46 -8.39 -18.91
N GLY A 75 13.86 -7.90 -20.08
CA GLY A 75 13.24 -8.24 -21.36
C GLY A 75 13.59 -9.63 -21.89
N GLU A 76 14.56 -10.31 -21.26
CA GLU A 76 14.98 -11.66 -21.65
C GLU A 76 14.15 -12.72 -20.94
N ASN A 77 13.96 -13.87 -21.63
CA ASN A 77 13.32 -15.07 -21.05
C ASN A 77 11.95 -14.80 -20.39
N SER A 78 11.16 -13.89 -20.96
CA SER A 78 9.81 -13.54 -20.47
C SER A 78 9.75 -13.12 -18.98
N LYS A 79 10.85 -12.59 -18.43
CA LYS A 79 10.88 -12.15 -17.02
C LYS A 79 9.92 -10.99 -16.76
N ILE A 80 9.89 -9.99 -17.67
CA ILE A 80 9.03 -8.81 -17.51
C ILE A 80 7.55 -9.16 -17.66
N GLU A 81 7.23 -10.09 -18.56
CA GLU A 81 5.85 -10.57 -18.76
C GLU A 81 5.37 -11.32 -17.51
N ALA A 82 6.21 -12.18 -16.95
CA ALA A 82 5.90 -12.90 -15.71
C ALA A 82 5.73 -11.93 -14.54
N LEU A 83 6.57 -10.90 -14.43
CA LEU A 83 6.47 -9.87 -13.43
C LEU A 83 5.17 -9.06 -13.58
N ASN A 84 4.81 -8.67 -14.80
CA ASN A 84 3.55 -7.97 -15.09
C ASN A 84 2.34 -8.79 -14.68
N ALA A 85 2.32 -10.07 -15.04
CA ALA A 85 1.22 -10.97 -14.69
C ALA A 85 1.10 -11.15 -13.17
N ALA A 86 2.22 -11.39 -12.47
CA ALA A 86 2.26 -11.55 -11.03
C ALA A 86 1.83 -10.27 -10.28
N MET A 87 2.26 -9.09 -10.74
CA MET A 87 1.84 -7.80 -10.18
C MET A 87 0.34 -7.58 -10.32
N LYS A 88 -0.20 -7.84 -11.49
CA LYS A 88 -1.62 -7.69 -11.77
C LYS A 88 -2.46 -8.62 -10.90
N GLU A 89 -2.04 -9.86 -10.73
CA GLU A 89 -2.71 -10.85 -9.87
C GLU A 89 -2.67 -10.42 -8.40
N MET A 90 -1.50 -10.01 -7.89
CA MET A 90 -1.34 -9.56 -6.51
C MET A 90 -2.22 -8.34 -6.20
N VAL A 91 -2.19 -7.31 -7.04
CA VAL A 91 -2.99 -6.09 -6.84
C VAL A 91 -4.48 -6.40 -6.91
N SER A 92 -4.91 -7.26 -7.84
CA SER A 92 -6.31 -7.71 -7.96
C SER A 92 -6.77 -8.44 -6.69
N THR A 93 -5.94 -9.31 -6.14
CA THR A 93 -6.24 -10.03 -4.89
C THR A 93 -6.35 -9.06 -3.71
N PHE A 94 -5.41 -8.13 -3.58
CA PHE A 94 -5.46 -7.10 -2.54
C PHE A 94 -6.70 -6.21 -2.63
N ALA A 95 -7.17 -5.94 -3.84
CA ALA A 95 -8.37 -5.12 -4.05
C ALA A 95 -9.65 -5.79 -3.52
N GLN A 96 -9.66 -7.12 -3.44
CA GLN A 96 -10.81 -7.93 -2.98
C GLN A 96 -10.78 -8.20 -1.48
N GLU A 97 -9.65 -7.92 -0.80
CA GLU A 97 -9.50 -8.21 0.62
C GLU A 97 -10.41 -7.38 1.52
N SER A 98 -10.79 -7.98 2.63
CA SER A 98 -11.61 -7.32 3.66
C SER A 98 -10.86 -6.16 4.32
N ARG A 99 -11.52 -5.01 4.42
CA ARG A 99 -10.99 -3.78 5.05
C ARG A 99 -11.41 -3.60 6.51
N LEU A 100 -11.89 -4.64 7.16
CA LEU A 100 -12.43 -4.51 8.52
C LEU A 100 -11.36 -4.15 9.55
N ARG A 101 -10.13 -4.63 9.39
CA ARG A 101 -9.03 -4.43 10.35
C ARG A 101 -7.88 -3.63 9.76
N ALA A 102 -7.52 -3.92 8.52
CA ALA A 102 -6.44 -3.25 7.81
C ALA A 102 -6.88 -2.92 6.39
N GLU A 103 -6.39 -1.80 5.87
CA GLU A 103 -6.55 -1.41 4.49
C GLU A 103 -5.22 -1.57 3.77
N ILE A 104 -5.14 -2.53 2.85
CA ILE A 104 -3.94 -2.72 2.05
C ILE A 104 -3.78 -1.52 1.12
N GLN A 105 -2.61 -0.89 1.20
CA GLN A 105 -2.17 0.13 0.25
C GLN A 105 -1.04 -0.43 -0.58
N VAL A 106 -1.06 -0.23 -1.87
CA VAL A 106 -0.03 -0.70 -2.79
C VAL A 106 0.64 0.47 -3.50
N GLY A 107 1.97 0.45 -3.55
CA GLY A 107 2.80 1.39 -4.29
C GLY A 107 3.84 0.62 -5.09
N LEU A 108 4.08 1.05 -6.34
CA LEU A 108 5.04 0.41 -7.22
C LEU A 108 6.10 1.42 -7.66
N ILE A 109 7.35 1.11 -7.40
CA ILE A 109 8.52 1.83 -7.86
C ILE A 109 9.19 0.96 -8.91
N THR A 110 9.41 1.46 -10.10
CA THR A 110 10.17 0.77 -11.16
C THR A 110 11.53 1.44 -11.35
N PHE A 111 12.54 0.66 -11.69
CA PHE A 111 13.87 1.15 -12.01
C PHE A 111 14.43 0.41 -13.23
N GLY A 112 14.35 1.10 -14.37
CA GLY A 112 14.87 0.69 -15.67
C GLY A 112 15.13 1.94 -16.49
N GLY A 113 16.39 2.25 -16.78
CA GLY A 113 16.82 3.53 -17.35
C GLY A 113 16.67 4.71 -16.38
N LYS A 114 15.55 4.78 -15.64
CA LYS A 114 15.31 5.73 -14.54
C LYS A 114 14.49 5.07 -13.44
N ALA A 115 14.65 5.53 -12.21
CA ALA A 115 13.75 5.18 -11.12
C ALA A 115 12.54 6.12 -11.11
N GLN A 116 11.34 5.54 -10.94
CA GLN A 116 10.12 6.32 -10.91
C GLN A 116 9.01 5.63 -10.11
N MET A 117 8.10 6.44 -9.58
CA MET A 117 6.87 5.95 -9.00
C MET A 117 5.91 5.54 -10.14
N HIS A 118 5.80 4.25 -10.40
CA HIS A 118 4.93 3.69 -11.44
C HIS A 118 3.45 3.69 -10.99
N LEU A 119 3.20 3.32 -9.74
CA LEU A 119 1.91 3.44 -9.08
C LEU A 119 2.12 4.16 -7.74
N PRO A 120 1.54 5.36 -7.54
CA PRO A 120 1.56 6.00 -6.23
C PRO A 120 0.98 5.08 -5.15
N LEU A 121 1.43 5.24 -3.89
CA LEU A 121 0.86 4.46 -2.79
C LEU A 121 -0.61 4.84 -2.59
N VAL A 122 -1.49 3.92 -2.93
CA VAL A 122 -2.95 4.09 -2.87
C VAL A 122 -3.62 2.84 -2.31
N ALA A 123 -4.83 2.98 -1.78
CA ALA A 123 -5.62 1.84 -1.34
C ALA A 123 -5.87 0.86 -2.50
N ALA A 124 -5.56 -0.40 -2.30
CA ALA A 124 -5.61 -1.43 -3.34
C ALA A 124 -7.00 -1.56 -3.99
N HIS A 125 -8.06 -1.41 -3.21
CA HIS A 125 -9.45 -1.46 -3.71
C HIS A 125 -9.82 -0.32 -4.68
N GLY A 126 -9.03 0.76 -4.70
CA GLY A 126 -9.21 1.87 -5.63
C GLY A 126 -8.41 1.70 -6.93
N VAL A 127 -7.58 0.67 -7.04
CA VAL A 127 -6.77 0.42 -8.23
C VAL A 127 -7.62 -0.33 -9.27
N THR A 128 -7.92 0.33 -10.38
CA THR A 128 -8.69 -0.26 -11.48
C THR A 128 -7.83 -1.07 -12.44
N GLY A 129 -6.52 -0.92 -12.39
CA GLY A 129 -5.54 -1.65 -13.20
C GLY A 129 -4.13 -1.13 -12.97
N VAL A 130 -3.15 -1.96 -13.25
CA VAL A 130 -1.73 -1.60 -13.24
C VAL A 130 -1.25 -1.57 -14.69
N SER A 131 -0.63 -0.46 -15.09
CA SER A 131 0.01 -0.36 -16.42
C SER A 131 1.15 -1.36 -16.51
N GLU A 132 1.34 -1.97 -17.66
CA GLU A 132 2.42 -2.94 -17.87
C GLU A 132 3.78 -2.26 -17.80
N PHE A 133 4.71 -2.93 -17.14
CA PHE A 133 6.11 -2.55 -17.14
C PHE A 133 6.72 -2.87 -18.50
N GLN A 134 7.61 -1.99 -18.94
CA GLN A 134 8.40 -2.20 -20.15
C GLN A 134 9.86 -2.34 -19.74
N ALA A 135 10.52 -3.40 -20.20
CA ALA A 135 11.93 -3.61 -19.95
C ALA A 135 12.77 -2.65 -20.81
N GLY A 136 13.80 -2.05 -20.22
CA GLY A 136 14.74 -1.22 -20.95
C GLY A 136 15.63 -0.36 -20.07
N GLY A 137 16.77 0.02 -20.62
CA GLY A 137 17.74 0.90 -19.97
C GLY A 137 18.58 0.20 -18.89
N ALA A 138 19.22 1.03 -18.10
CA ALA A 138 20.15 0.66 -17.04
C ALA A 138 19.40 0.37 -15.73
N THR A 139 20.12 -0.01 -14.66
CA THR A 139 19.57 -0.43 -13.37
C THR A 139 19.87 0.60 -12.27
N PRO A 140 19.19 1.78 -12.23
CA PRO A 140 19.43 2.85 -11.26
C PRO A 140 18.78 2.51 -9.91
N MET A 141 19.34 1.53 -9.21
CA MET A 141 18.78 0.97 -7.99
C MET A 141 18.91 1.93 -6.80
N GLY A 142 20.01 2.71 -6.74
CA GLY A 142 20.21 3.74 -5.72
C GLY A 142 19.12 4.81 -5.76
N ALA A 143 18.75 5.27 -6.95
CA ALA A 143 17.63 6.19 -7.10
C ALA A 143 16.28 5.57 -6.66
N ALA A 144 16.09 4.27 -6.87
CA ALA A 144 14.88 3.56 -6.37
C ALA A 144 14.86 3.47 -4.84
N PHE A 145 16.01 3.24 -4.20
CA PHE A 145 16.14 3.25 -2.73
C PHE A 145 15.81 4.62 -2.13
N ASP A 146 16.26 5.70 -2.76
CA ASP A 146 15.91 7.06 -2.33
C ASP A 146 14.41 7.34 -2.43
N LEU A 147 13.76 6.94 -3.52
CA LEU A 147 12.30 7.05 -3.67
C LEU A 147 11.56 6.24 -2.61
N ALA A 148 11.99 5.03 -2.34
CA ALA A 148 11.38 4.18 -1.31
C ALA A 148 11.54 4.79 0.08
N ARG A 149 12.73 5.32 0.40
CA ARG A 149 12.99 6.00 1.67
C ARG A 149 12.11 7.23 1.83
N GLN A 150 12.05 8.10 0.82
CA GLN A 150 11.21 9.30 0.84
C GLN A 150 9.74 8.93 1.06
N LEU A 151 9.24 7.89 0.37
CA LEU A 151 7.87 7.41 0.54
C LEU A 151 7.61 6.88 1.95
N LEU A 152 8.54 6.11 2.53
CA LEU A 152 8.40 5.56 3.88
C LEU A 152 8.37 6.66 4.95
N GLU A 153 9.18 7.70 4.79
CA GLU A 153 9.29 8.80 5.75
C GLU A 153 8.18 9.84 5.62
N ASP A 154 7.47 9.85 4.50
CA ASP A 154 6.33 10.73 4.26
C ASP A 154 5.13 10.33 5.16
N LYS A 155 4.91 11.14 6.22
CA LYS A 155 3.83 10.89 7.19
C LYS A 155 2.44 11.21 6.65
N ASP A 156 2.34 11.97 5.58
CA ASP A 156 1.06 12.27 4.92
C ASP A 156 0.61 11.07 4.09
N ARG A 157 1.56 10.34 3.49
CA ARG A 157 1.33 9.11 2.74
C ARG A 157 1.22 7.89 3.65
N ILE A 158 2.17 7.73 4.57
CA ILE A 158 2.22 6.62 5.52
C ILE A 158 2.12 7.19 6.94
N PRO A 159 0.91 7.37 7.47
CA PRO A 159 0.72 7.93 8.81
C PRO A 159 1.34 7.03 9.90
N SER A 160 1.71 7.64 11.04
CA SER A 160 2.35 6.91 12.15
C SER A 160 1.48 5.78 12.71
N ARG A 161 0.18 5.81 12.49
CA ARG A 161 -0.75 4.74 12.87
C ARG A 161 -0.77 3.56 11.90
N ALA A 162 -0.11 3.66 10.74
CA ALA A 162 -0.05 2.55 9.78
C ALA A 162 0.57 1.29 10.41
N TYR A 163 0.20 0.14 9.90
CA TYR A 163 0.87 -1.11 10.23
C TYR A 163 2.28 -1.13 9.63
N ARG A 164 3.12 -2.02 10.13
CA ARG A 164 4.49 -2.22 9.62
C ARG A 164 4.45 -2.41 8.10
N PRO A 165 5.11 -1.53 7.32
CA PRO A 165 5.14 -1.67 5.87
C PRO A 165 5.80 -2.98 5.43
N VAL A 166 5.46 -3.43 4.23
CA VAL A 166 6.16 -4.49 3.52
C VAL A 166 6.90 -3.85 2.34
N LEU A 167 8.21 -4.02 2.27
CA LEU A 167 9.04 -3.63 1.15
C LEU A 167 9.49 -4.89 0.41
N ILE A 168 9.36 -4.89 -0.89
CA ILE A 168 9.72 -6.02 -1.75
C ILE A 168 10.67 -5.51 -2.81
N LEU A 169 11.88 -6.05 -2.88
CA LEU A 169 12.88 -5.73 -3.90
C LEU A 169 13.09 -6.92 -4.83
N LEU A 170 13.02 -6.67 -6.11
CA LEU A 170 13.20 -7.66 -7.15
C LEU A 170 14.21 -7.14 -8.14
N SER A 171 15.25 -7.91 -8.45
CA SER A 171 16.23 -7.56 -9.49
C SER A 171 16.83 -8.79 -10.13
N ASP A 172 17.20 -8.68 -11.40
CA ASP A 172 17.90 -9.69 -12.16
C ASP A 172 19.36 -9.31 -12.46
N GLY A 173 19.85 -8.17 -11.93
CA GLY A 173 21.17 -7.66 -12.24
C GLY A 173 21.87 -6.95 -11.08
N GLN A 174 22.94 -6.27 -11.46
CA GLN A 174 23.76 -5.45 -10.56
C GLN A 174 23.30 -3.97 -10.65
N PRO A 175 23.31 -3.20 -9.54
CA PRO A 175 23.15 -1.76 -9.61
C PRO A 175 24.23 -1.13 -10.49
N ASN A 176 23.87 -0.07 -11.22
CA ASN A 176 24.81 0.64 -12.08
C ASN A 176 24.88 2.15 -11.82
N ASP A 177 24.37 2.57 -10.68
CA ASP A 177 24.48 3.92 -10.13
C ASP A 177 25.19 3.91 -8.76
N ASP A 178 25.36 5.07 -8.14
CA ASP A 178 25.93 5.20 -6.78
C ASP A 178 24.89 4.75 -5.74
N TRP A 179 24.71 3.46 -5.57
CA TRP A 179 23.63 2.85 -4.80
C TRP A 179 23.92 2.67 -3.31
N GLU A 180 25.19 2.54 -2.89
CA GLU A 180 25.52 2.16 -1.50
C GLU A 180 25.05 3.20 -0.47
N ALA A 181 25.22 4.49 -0.77
CA ALA A 181 24.78 5.55 0.14
C ALA A 181 23.24 5.61 0.27
N PRO A 182 22.46 5.61 -0.82
CA PRO A 182 20.99 5.48 -0.75
C PRO A 182 20.50 4.20 -0.08
N PHE A 183 21.15 3.06 -0.34
CA PHE A 183 20.85 1.78 0.29
C PHE A 183 21.02 1.85 1.79
N ASN A 184 22.17 2.32 2.27
CA ASN A 184 22.44 2.48 3.68
C ASN A 184 21.48 3.48 4.34
N ALA A 185 21.16 4.58 3.67
CA ALA A 185 20.19 5.55 4.15
C ALA A 185 18.78 4.96 4.29
N LEU A 186 18.34 4.14 3.33
CA LEU A 186 17.08 3.42 3.40
C LEU A 186 17.10 2.40 4.56
N CYS A 187 18.07 1.48 4.57
CA CYS A 187 18.11 0.37 5.52
C CYS A 187 18.27 0.82 6.97
N ASN A 188 18.91 1.97 7.20
CA ASN A 188 19.11 2.56 8.54
C ASN A 188 17.99 3.53 8.95
N SER A 189 17.04 3.85 8.07
CA SER A 189 15.90 4.68 8.45
C SER A 189 15.00 3.94 9.46
N GLU A 190 14.47 4.67 10.44
CA GLU A 190 13.65 4.09 11.51
C GLU A 190 12.46 3.28 10.98
N ARG A 191 11.83 3.77 9.91
CA ARG A 191 10.66 3.12 9.33
C ARG A 191 11.01 1.87 8.52
N ALA A 192 12.13 1.89 7.79
CA ALA A 192 12.57 0.71 7.06
C ALA A 192 13.11 -0.39 7.98
N GLN A 193 13.71 -0.02 9.13
CA GLN A 193 14.09 -1.02 10.16
C GLN A 193 12.88 -1.75 10.75
N LYS A 194 11.76 -1.05 10.89
CA LYS A 194 10.50 -1.63 11.37
C LYS A 194 9.72 -2.35 10.29
N ALA A 195 9.98 -2.08 9.02
CA ALA A 195 9.30 -2.73 7.89
C ALA A 195 9.70 -4.21 7.77
N VAL A 196 8.84 -5.00 7.15
CA VAL A 196 9.21 -6.33 6.65
C VAL A 196 9.84 -6.14 5.28
N ARG A 197 11.10 -6.55 5.11
CA ARG A 197 11.82 -6.41 3.85
C ARG A 197 12.06 -7.78 3.24
N LEU A 198 11.56 -7.98 2.04
CA LEU A 198 11.65 -9.20 1.27
C LEU A 198 12.42 -8.93 -0.02
N ALA A 199 13.19 -9.89 -0.48
CA ALA A 199 13.92 -9.75 -1.74
C ALA A 199 13.85 -11.03 -2.57
N MET A 200 13.86 -10.85 -3.91
CA MET A 200 13.92 -11.93 -4.88
C MET A 200 15.03 -11.64 -5.90
N ALA A 201 15.92 -12.62 -6.07
CA ALA A 201 16.90 -12.66 -7.14
C ALA A 201 16.30 -13.37 -8.35
N ILE A 202 16.30 -12.72 -9.52
CA ILE A 202 15.75 -13.26 -10.77
C ILE A 202 16.92 -13.63 -11.69
N GLY A 203 17.08 -14.92 -11.97
CA GLY A 203 18.19 -15.41 -12.79
C GLY A 203 19.54 -15.44 -12.07
N PRO A 204 20.63 -15.78 -12.81
CA PRO A 204 21.93 -16.02 -12.22
C PRO A 204 22.76 -14.74 -11.96
N ASP A 205 22.44 -13.63 -12.62
CA ASP A 205 23.27 -12.41 -12.62
C ASP A 205 22.88 -11.42 -11.51
N ALA A 206 21.82 -11.70 -10.77
CA ALA A 206 21.35 -10.87 -9.67
C ALA A 206 22.36 -10.79 -8.52
N ASP A 207 22.53 -9.61 -7.91
CA ASP A 207 23.36 -9.41 -6.73
C ASP A 207 22.70 -9.99 -5.47
N VAL A 208 22.90 -11.28 -5.27
CA VAL A 208 22.32 -12.02 -4.14
C VAL A 208 22.84 -11.48 -2.79
N ALA A 209 24.06 -10.95 -2.73
CA ALA A 209 24.64 -10.42 -1.49
C ALA A 209 23.90 -9.14 -1.07
N MET A 210 23.77 -8.19 -1.98
CA MET A 210 23.03 -6.94 -1.75
C MET A 210 21.55 -7.22 -1.44
N LEU A 211 20.90 -8.12 -2.17
CA LEU A 211 19.51 -8.51 -1.93
C LEU A 211 19.32 -9.12 -0.53
N LYS A 212 20.29 -9.92 -0.05
CA LYS A 212 20.30 -10.48 1.29
C LYS A 212 20.45 -9.40 2.36
N ASP A 213 21.32 -8.42 2.12
CA ASP A 213 21.50 -7.29 3.03
C ASP A 213 20.27 -6.37 3.06
N PHE A 214 19.52 -6.30 1.96
CA PHE A 214 18.23 -5.60 1.92
C PHE A 214 17.20 -6.30 2.78
N ALA A 215 17.05 -7.62 2.67
CA ALA A 215 16.11 -8.39 3.47
C ALA A 215 16.51 -8.36 4.94
N ASN A 216 15.53 -8.19 5.84
CA ASN A 216 15.82 -8.07 7.28
C ASN A 216 15.41 -9.31 8.09
N ASP A 217 15.13 -10.40 7.43
CA ASP A 217 14.97 -11.71 8.04
C ASP A 217 16.26 -12.52 7.79
N ALA A 218 17.11 -12.58 8.80
CA ALA A 218 18.41 -13.25 8.71
C ALA A 218 18.27 -14.77 8.53
N GLU A 219 17.13 -15.35 8.91
CA GLU A 219 16.87 -16.79 8.83
C GLU A 219 16.19 -17.17 7.50
N ALA A 220 15.55 -16.23 6.83
CA ALA A 220 14.91 -16.50 5.54
C ALA A 220 15.95 -16.50 4.41
N PRO A 221 16.04 -17.59 3.63
CA PRO A 221 16.89 -17.59 2.44
C PRO A 221 16.32 -16.62 1.39
N ILE A 222 17.22 -15.92 0.64
CA ILE A 222 16.78 -15.13 -0.50
C ILE A 222 16.12 -16.06 -1.52
N PHE A 223 14.91 -15.68 -1.92
CA PHE A 223 14.21 -16.42 -2.95
C PHE A 223 14.89 -16.20 -4.31
N LYS A 224 15.18 -17.31 -4.99
CA LYS A 224 15.78 -17.29 -6.33
C LYS A 224 14.75 -17.75 -7.34
N ALA A 225 14.43 -16.90 -8.28
CA ALA A 225 13.56 -17.21 -9.39
C ALA A 225 14.42 -17.60 -10.61
N HIS A 226 14.25 -18.81 -11.08
CA HIS A 226 14.93 -19.33 -12.27
C HIS A 226 14.05 -19.28 -13.52
N ASN A 227 12.75 -19.13 -13.32
CA ASN A 227 11.75 -19.09 -14.38
C ASN A 227 10.53 -18.26 -14.00
N ALA A 228 9.61 -18.06 -14.92
CA ALA A 228 8.37 -17.30 -14.73
C ALA A 228 7.50 -17.86 -13.59
N ARG A 229 7.46 -19.19 -13.41
CA ARG A 229 6.68 -19.84 -12.35
C ARG A 229 7.18 -19.48 -10.96
N ASP A 230 8.50 -19.36 -10.79
CA ASP A 230 9.10 -18.95 -9.52
C ASP A 230 8.70 -17.53 -9.15
N ILE A 231 8.64 -16.61 -10.13
CA ILE A 231 8.15 -15.23 -9.91
C ILE A 231 6.71 -15.28 -9.37
N HIS A 232 5.82 -16.03 -10.01
CA HIS A 232 4.44 -16.19 -9.55
C HIS A 232 4.35 -16.81 -8.15
N ARG A 233 5.15 -17.85 -7.86
CA ARG A 233 5.19 -18.48 -6.52
C ARG A 233 5.56 -17.49 -5.43
N PHE A 234 6.59 -16.69 -5.68
CA PHE A 234 7.02 -15.66 -4.74
C PHE A 234 5.88 -14.66 -4.46
N PHE A 235 5.26 -14.11 -5.50
CA PHE A 235 4.17 -13.15 -5.33
C PHE A 235 2.92 -13.75 -4.69
N ARG A 236 2.60 -15.01 -4.95
CA ARG A 236 1.55 -15.72 -4.22
C ARG A 236 1.87 -15.81 -2.73
N ALA A 237 3.10 -16.17 -2.36
CA ALA A 237 3.52 -16.22 -0.96
C ALA A 237 3.45 -14.84 -0.29
N VAL A 238 3.89 -13.77 -0.97
CA VAL A 238 3.74 -12.38 -0.50
C VAL A 238 2.27 -12.06 -0.28
N THR A 239 1.42 -12.34 -1.27
CA THR A 239 -0.02 -12.09 -1.21
C THR A 239 -0.64 -12.81 -0.01
N MET A 240 -0.38 -14.09 0.15
CA MET A 240 -0.87 -14.89 1.29
C MET A 240 -0.38 -14.34 2.64
N SER A 241 0.88 -13.93 2.73
CA SER A 241 1.44 -13.35 3.96
C SER A 241 0.74 -12.03 4.32
N VAL A 242 0.55 -11.15 3.35
CA VAL A 242 -0.11 -9.86 3.55
C VAL A 242 -1.58 -10.05 3.92
N THR A 243 -2.32 -10.90 3.20
CA THR A 243 -3.75 -11.15 3.47
C THR A 243 -3.96 -11.84 4.82
N THR A 244 -3.09 -12.77 5.21
CA THR A 244 -3.11 -13.37 6.54
C THR A 244 -2.91 -12.32 7.64
N ARG A 245 -2.01 -11.36 7.43
CA ARG A 245 -1.79 -10.24 8.36
C ARG A 245 -3.05 -9.37 8.49
N THR A 246 -3.75 -9.06 7.40
CA THR A 246 -4.99 -8.25 7.47
C THR A 246 -6.09 -8.96 8.23
N ALA A 247 -6.17 -10.28 8.18
CA ALA A 247 -7.13 -11.10 8.90
C ALA A 247 -6.78 -11.27 10.39
N SER A 248 -5.50 -11.11 10.77
CA SER A 248 -5.00 -11.29 12.14
C SER A 248 -5.59 -10.24 13.10
N GLN A 249 -5.68 -10.61 14.38
CA GLN A 249 -6.00 -9.67 15.45
C GLN A 249 -4.89 -8.64 15.67
N ASN A 250 -3.65 -9.01 15.37
CA ASN A 250 -2.49 -8.13 15.45
C ASN A 250 -1.67 -8.22 14.15
N PRO A 251 -1.97 -7.39 13.14
CA PRO A 251 -1.26 -7.38 11.86
C PRO A 251 0.24 -7.01 11.94
N ASP A 252 0.69 -6.45 13.07
CA ASP A 252 2.12 -6.15 13.29
C ASP A 252 2.93 -7.34 13.82
N THR A 253 2.25 -8.45 14.19
CA THR A 253 2.97 -9.68 14.57
C THR A 253 3.64 -10.26 13.33
N SER A 254 4.93 -10.55 13.44
CA SER A 254 5.68 -11.19 12.35
C SER A 254 5.10 -12.58 12.10
N THR A 255 4.53 -12.79 10.92
CA THR A 255 4.29 -14.13 10.39
C THR A 255 5.48 -14.50 9.54
N ALA A 256 6.05 -15.68 9.77
CA ALA A 256 7.15 -16.17 8.94
C ALA A 256 6.74 -16.13 7.45
N PHE A 257 7.61 -15.55 6.62
CA PHE A 257 7.42 -15.58 5.18
C PHE A 257 7.92 -16.92 4.67
N VAL A 258 7.00 -17.74 4.18
CA VAL A 258 7.31 -19.06 3.64
C VAL A 258 6.81 -19.13 2.20
N VAL A 259 7.72 -19.37 1.27
CA VAL A 259 7.36 -19.67 -0.11
C VAL A 259 7.10 -21.18 -0.20
N PRO A 260 5.91 -21.62 -0.65
CA PRO A 260 5.63 -23.04 -0.82
C PRO A 260 6.64 -23.71 -1.77
N PRO A 261 6.97 -24.99 -1.55
CA PRO A 261 7.78 -25.73 -2.50
C PRO A 261 7.10 -25.76 -3.89
N PRO A 262 7.84 -26.04 -4.98
CA PRO A 262 7.24 -26.25 -6.29
C PRO A 262 6.24 -27.42 -6.21
N ASP A 263 5.13 -27.27 -6.92
CA ASP A 263 4.18 -28.39 -7.09
C ASP A 263 4.87 -29.45 -7.97
N ASP A 264 5.04 -30.67 -7.46
CA ASP A 264 5.75 -31.78 -8.13
C ASP A 264 5.07 -32.26 -9.43
N ASP A 265 3.82 -31.87 -9.69
CA ASP A 265 3.01 -32.31 -10.84
C ASP A 265 3.17 -31.45 -12.10
N ALA A 266 4.01 -30.42 -12.09
CA ALA A 266 4.18 -29.54 -13.24
C ALA A 266 5.46 -29.89 -14.00
N LEU A 267 5.31 -30.51 -15.16
CA LEU A 267 6.38 -30.77 -16.12
C LEU A 267 7.27 -29.53 -16.29
N ASP A 268 8.54 -29.67 -15.94
CA ASP A 268 9.57 -28.64 -16.16
C ASP A 268 9.67 -28.39 -17.66
N LEU A 269 9.16 -27.26 -18.08
CA LEU A 269 9.57 -26.65 -19.33
C LEU A 269 10.68 -25.66 -18.97
N ASP A 270 11.89 -26.19 -18.95
CA ASP A 270 13.12 -25.38 -18.88
C ASP A 270 13.19 -24.47 -20.11
N PHE A 271 13.59 -23.23 -19.89
CA PHE A 271 13.86 -22.22 -20.91
C PHE A 271 15.23 -22.47 -21.57
#